data_d85f6f901ceedbdfdb5aeedd5a4f0909
#
_entry.id   d85f6f901ceedbdfdb5aeedd5a4f0909
#
_cell.length_a   1.000
_cell.length_b   1.000
_cell.length_c   1.000
_cell.angle_alpha   90.00
_cell.angle_beta   90.00
_cell.angle_gamma   90.00
#
_symmetry.space_group_name_H-M   'P 1'
#
loop_
_entity.id
_entity.type
_entity.pdbx_description
1 polymer ?
#
loop_
_entity_poly.entity_id
_entity_poly.type
_entity_poly.pdbx_seq_one_letter_code
_entity_poly.pdbx_strand_id
1 'polypeptide(L)'
;HSENDLKPLLKFKHRTFNDIDTLYFIAFFKDFYQKHDSLESAFLSGLKPDDEHIGNALIHFHDQFFALPDAPQRTKKHIATPVRKSACKRINMFLRWMVRTDTNGVDFGIWHGIKPSQLICPCDVHVERVARKLGLVKRKQMDWQTALELTENLRQFDPEDPVKYDFALFGLGVEEKF
;
A
#
# COMPACT_ATOMS: atom_id res chain seq x y z
N HIS A 1 -13.38 -19.95 -12.40
CA HIS A 1 -14.35 -19.08 -13.06
C HIS A 1 -14.51 -19.54 -14.49
N SER A 2 -15.76 -19.67 -14.99
CA SER A 2 -16.05 -19.86 -16.39
C SER A 2 -15.92 -18.51 -17.14
N GLU A 3 -15.77 -18.54 -18.47
CA GLU A 3 -15.79 -17.30 -19.27
C GLU A 3 -17.09 -16.48 -19.05
N ASN A 4 -18.18 -17.15 -18.76
CA ASN A 4 -19.47 -16.49 -18.50
C ASN A 4 -19.44 -15.65 -17.22
N ASP A 5 -18.68 -16.04 -16.19
CA ASP A 5 -18.57 -15.29 -14.94
C ASP A 5 -17.81 -13.96 -15.14
N LEU A 6 -16.98 -13.88 -16.18
CA LEU A 6 -16.17 -12.71 -16.48
C LEU A 6 -16.89 -11.69 -17.40
N LYS A 7 -17.94 -12.12 -18.13
CA LYS A 7 -18.69 -11.26 -19.07
C LYS A 7 -19.20 -9.95 -18.45
N PRO A 8 -19.75 -9.94 -17.22
CA PRO A 8 -20.20 -8.69 -16.58
C PRO A 8 -19.08 -7.68 -16.36
N LEU A 9 -17.82 -8.16 -16.25
CA LEU A 9 -16.65 -7.33 -15.97
C LEU A 9 -16.07 -6.65 -17.22
N LEU A 10 -16.46 -7.08 -18.43
CA LEU A 10 -16.00 -6.50 -19.70
C LEU A 10 -16.47 -5.06 -19.93
N LYS A 11 -17.41 -4.57 -19.11
CA LYS A 11 -17.85 -3.16 -19.13
C LYS A 11 -17.45 -2.39 -17.88
N PHE A 12 -16.67 -3.01 -16.99
CA PHE A 12 -16.28 -2.38 -15.73
C PHE A 12 -15.37 -1.18 -15.99
N LYS A 13 -15.69 -0.06 -15.35
CA LYS A 13 -14.87 1.15 -15.38
C LYS A 13 -15.05 1.93 -14.07
N HIS A 14 -13.96 2.20 -13.41
CA HIS A 14 -13.91 3.12 -12.27
C HIS A 14 -12.73 4.07 -12.43
N ARG A 15 -12.99 5.34 -12.75
CA ARG A 15 -11.96 6.34 -13.06
C ARG A 15 -11.02 5.84 -14.18
N THR A 16 -9.75 5.62 -13.88
CA THR A 16 -8.75 5.13 -14.84
C THR A 16 -8.58 3.61 -14.83
N PHE A 17 -9.23 2.90 -13.91
CA PHE A 17 -9.25 1.43 -13.82
C PHE A 17 -10.42 0.90 -14.65
N ASN A 18 -10.18 -0.06 -15.53
CA ASN A 18 -11.19 -0.62 -16.44
C ASN A 18 -11.16 -2.15 -16.49
N ASP A 19 -11.92 -2.70 -17.44
CA ASP A 19 -12.04 -4.13 -17.70
C ASP A 19 -10.70 -4.85 -17.89
N ILE A 20 -9.78 -4.30 -18.68
CA ILE A 20 -8.44 -4.87 -18.89
C ILE A 20 -7.70 -4.99 -17.56
N ASP A 21 -7.74 -3.95 -16.75
CA ASP A 21 -7.12 -3.94 -15.43
C ASP A 21 -7.78 -4.97 -14.51
N THR A 22 -9.12 -5.04 -14.53
CA THR A 22 -9.90 -5.99 -13.72
C THR A 22 -9.56 -7.44 -14.07
N LEU A 23 -9.56 -7.77 -15.37
CA LEU A 23 -9.29 -9.12 -15.83
C LEU A 23 -7.85 -9.55 -15.49
N TYR A 24 -6.88 -8.64 -15.61
CA TYR A 24 -5.51 -8.94 -15.23
C TYR A 24 -5.38 -9.18 -13.71
N PHE A 25 -6.03 -8.37 -12.88
CA PHE A 25 -6.05 -8.59 -11.42
C PHE A 25 -6.64 -9.96 -11.07
N ILE A 26 -7.76 -10.34 -11.72
CA ILE A 26 -8.37 -11.66 -11.51
C ILE A 26 -7.44 -12.78 -11.95
N ALA A 27 -6.76 -12.65 -13.09
CA ALA A 27 -5.81 -13.63 -13.58
C ALA A 27 -4.64 -13.80 -12.59
N PHE A 28 -4.08 -12.69 -12.09
CA PHE A 28 -3.04 -12.73 -11.07
C PHE A 28 -3.51 -13.43 -9.80
N PHE A 29 -4.65 -13.02 -9.23
CA PHE A 29 -5.13 -13.63 -7.99
C PHE A 29 -5.48 -15.09 -8.16
N LYS A 30 -6.04 -15.49 -9.32
CA LYS A 30 -6.31 -16.90 -9.63
C LYS A 30 -5.02 -17.74 -9.64
N ASP A 31 -3.99 -17.29 -10.36
CA ASP A 31 -2.70 -17.97 -10.40
C ASP A 31 -2.03 -18.01 -9.03
N PHE A 32 -2.06 -16.88 -8.33
CA PHE A 32 -1.44 -16.73 -7.02
C PHE A 32 -2.06 -17.65 -5.96
N TYR A 33 -3.38 -17.63 -5.82
CA TYR A 33 -4.08 -18.44 -4.81
C TYR A 33 -4.19 -19.94 -5.14
N GLN A 34 -3.74 -20.38 -6.33
CA GLN A 34 -3.49 -21.79 -6.60
C GLN A 34 -2.21 -22.31 -5.92
N LYS A 35 -1.31 -21.41 -5.53
CA LYS A 35 0.02 -21.72 -5.02
C LYS A 35 0.23 -21.26 -3.57
N HIS A 36 -0.60 -20.33 -3.10
CA HIS A 36 -0.45 -19.66 -1.81
C HIS A 36 -1.80 -19.48 -1.13
N ASP A 37 -1.84 -19.65 0.19
CA ASP A 37 -3.06 -19.50 0.99
C ASP A 37 -3.36 -18.03 1.35
N SER A 38 -2.34 -17.18 1.38
CA SER A 38 -2.46 -15.77 1.77
C SER A 38 -1.63 -14.87 0.89
N LEU A 39 -2.19 -13.71 0.52
CA LEU A 39 -1.46 -12.66 -0.18
C LEU A 39 -0.30 -12.08 0.64
N GLU A 40 -0.28 -12.28 1.95
CA GLU A 40 0.83 -11.91 2.81
C GLU A 40 2.16 -12.49 2.31
N SER A 41 2.13 -13.76 1.84
CA SER A 41 3.33 -14.44 1.33
C SER A 41 4.00 -13.71 0.16
N ALA A 42 3.22 -12.98 -0.66
CA ALA A 42 3.78 -12.19 -1.75
C ALA A 42 4.63 -11.00 -1.27
N PHE A 43 4.31 -10.46 -0.10
CA PHE A 43 5.09 -9.40 0.52
C PHE A 43 6.26 -9.95 1.32
N LEU A 44 6.03 -11.03 2.08
CA LEU A 44 7.05 -11.67 2.91
C LEU A 44 8.23 -12.21 2.07
N SER A 45 7.95 -12.73 0.87
CA SER A 45 9.02 -13.23 -0.02
C SER A 45 10.00 -12.16 -0.48
N GLY A 46 9.60 -10.89 -0.44
CA GLY A 46 10.46 -9.75 -0.74
C GLY A 46 11.05 -9.06 0.50
N LEU A 47 10.60 -9.44 1.70
CA LEU A 47 11.06 -8.85 2.95
C LEU A 47 12.29 -9.61 3.47
N LYS A 48 13.36 -8.88 3.78
CA LYS A 48 14.56 -9.44 4.38
C LYS A 48 14.51 -9.31 5.90
N PRO A 49 15.21 -10.19 6.65
CA PRO A 49 15.20 -10.15 8.11
C PRO A 49 15.64 -8.80 8.70
N ASP A 50 16.55 -8.10 8.04
CA ASP A 50 17.14 -6.84 8.48
C ASP A 50 16.46 -5.61 7.86
N ASP A 51 15.37 -5.80 7.13
CA ASP A 51 14.64 -4.67 6.54
C ASP A 51 13.94 -3.85 7.64
N GLU A 52 14.34 -2.59 7.76
CA GLU A 52 13.73 -1.64 8.70
C GLU A 52 12.31 -1.24 8.28
N HIS A 53 11.96 -1.43 7.01
CA HIS A 53 10.68 -1.08 6.44
C HIS A 53 10.30 -1.94 5.22
N ILE A 54 9.03 -1.94 4.86
CA ILE A 54 8.42 -2.75 3.79
C ILE A 54 8.82 -2.38 2.36
N GLY A 55 9.80 -1.49 2.14
CA GLY A 55 10.14 -1.02 0.79
C GLY A 55 10.52 -2.13 -0.18
N ASN A 56 11.37 -3.08 0.26
CA ASN A 56 11.75 -4.25 -0.55
C ASN A 56 10.57 -5.16 -0.84
N ALA A 57 9.69 -5.37 0.14
CA ALA A 57 8.45 -6.13 -0.02
C ALA A 57 7.53 -5.53 -1.09
N LEU A 58 7.40 -4.19 -1.14
CA LEU A 58 6.60 -3.50 -2.16
C LEU A 58 7.19 -3.63 -3.56
N ILE A 59 8.50 -3.55 -3.68
CA ILE A 59 9.21 -3.73 -4.97
C ILE A 59 8.99 -5.16 -5.47
N HIS A 60 9.23 -6.14 -4.61
CA HIS A 60 9.06 -7.55 -4.95
C HIS A 60 7.61 -7.87 -5.33
N PHE A 61 6.64 -7.40 -4.53
CA PHE A 61 5.23 -7.58 -4.83
C PHE A 61 4.84 -7.00 -6.20
N HIS A 62 5.32 -5.80 -6.54
CA HIS A 62 5.08 -5.20 -7.85
C HIS A 62 5.63 -6.08 -8.97
N ASP A 63 6.86 -6.57 -8.85
CA ASP A 63 7.49 -7.39 -9.87
C ASP A 63 6.79 -8.75 -10.01
N GLN A 64 6.45 -9.39 -8.90
CA GLN A 64 5.67 -10.63 -8.88
C GLN A 64 4.27 -10.44 -9.48
N PHE A 65 3.59 -9.34 -9.15
CA PHE A 65 2.26 -9.03 -9.68
C PHE A 65 2.26 -8.92 -11.20
N PHE A 66 3.32 -8.40 -11.80
CA PHE A 66 3.44 -8.22 -13.25
C PHE A 66 4.33 -9.28 -13.94
N ALA A 67 4.59 -10.42 -13.29
CA ALA A 67 5.37 -11.51 -13.85
C ALA A 67 4.58 -12.44 -14.79
N LEU A 68 3.25 -12.40 -14.76
CA LEU A 68 2.44 -13.18 -15.68
C LEU A 68 2.66 -12.74 -17.14
N PRO A 69 2.60 -13.68 -18.10
CA PRO A 69 2.61 -13.34 -19.52
C PRO A 69 1.56 -12.28 -19.85
N ASP A 70 1.87 -11.44 -20.83
CA ASP A 70 0.96 -10.41 -21.36
C ASP A 70 0.46 -9.38 -20.34
N ALA A 71 1.23 -9.11 -19.28
CA ALA A 71 0.91 -8.10 -18.30
C ALA A 71 0.72 -6.71 -18.98
N PRO A 72 -0.49 -6.12 -18.93
CA PRO A 72 -0.76 -4.90 -19.67
C PRO A 72 0.05 -3.72 -19.09
N GLN A 73 0.79 -3.02 -19.92
CA GLN A 73 1.62 -1.87 -19.49
C GLN A 73 0.80 -0.79 -18.78
N ARG A 74 -0.45 -0.57 -19.23
CA ARG A 74 -1.36 0.39 -18.64
C ARG A 74 -1.74 0.05 -17.18
N THR A 75 -1.79 -1.23 -16.84
CA THR A 75 -2.18 -1.73 -15.51
C THR A 75 -1.11 -1.43 -14.46
N LYS A 76 0.15 -1.29 -14.87
CA LYS A 76 1.28 -1.01 -13.96
C LYS A 76 1.12 0.27 -13.11
N LYS A 77 0.29 1.22 -13.53
CA LYS A 77 -0.02 2.42 -12.74
C LYS A 77 -0.91 2.15 -11.53
N HIS A 78 -1.56 1.00 -11.47
CA HIS A 78 -2.50 0.66 -10.38
C HIS A 78 -1.82 -0.01 -9.19
N ILE A 79 -0.66 -0.63 -9.40
CA ILE A 79 0.21 -1.14 -8.33
C ILE A 79 1.42 -0.22 -8.24
N ALA A 80 1.43 0.62 -7.22
CA ALA A 80 2.52 1.55 -6.99
C ALA A 80 3.77 0.83 -6.46
N THR A 81 4.96 1.36 -6.78
CA THR A 81 6.24 0.84 -6.30
C THR A 81 7.20 1.99 -5.94
N PRO A 82 8.03 1.83 -4.91
CA PRO A 82 9.07 2.79 -4.55
C PRO A 82 10.04 3.11 -5.70
N VAL A 83 10.33 2.15 -6.57
CA VAL A 83 11.22 2.32 -7.73
C VAL A 83 10.76 3.45 -8.66
N ARG A 84 9.45 3.67 -8.76
CA ARG A 84 8.87 4.77 -9.55
C ARG A 84 8.69 6.05 -8.74
N LYS A 85 9.36 6.19 -7.61
CA LYS A 85 9.27 7.33 -6.70
C LYS A 85 7.84 7.63 -6.21
N SER A 86 6.94 6.64 -6.22
CA SER A 86 5.59 6.79 -5.70
C SER A 86 5.62 6.74 -4.16
N ALA A 87 4.83 7.59 -3.50
CA ALA A 87 4.59 7.48 -2.05
C ALA A 87 3.81 6.21 -1.65
N CYS A 88 3.38 5.40 -2.60
CA CYS A 88 2.72 4.10 -2.42
C CYS A 88 1.49 4.13 -1.49
N LYS A 89 0.79 5.28 -1.38
CA LYS A 89 -0.28 5.51 -0.41
C LYS A 89 -1.27 4.35 -0.30
N ARG A 90 -1.84 3.90 -1.45
CA ARG A 90 -2.92 2.89 -1.43
C ARG A 90 -2.46 1.54 -0.92
N ILE A 91 -1.25 1.12 -1.29
CA ILE A 91 -0.71 -0.15 -0.84
C ILE A 91 -0.22 -0.08 0.61
N ASN A 92 0.32 1.06 1.04
CA ASN A 92 0.65 1.31 2.45
C ASN A 92 -0.62 1.30 3.32
N MET A 93 -1.72 1.88 2.85
CA MET A 93 -3.02 1.82 3.54
C MET A 93 -3.53 0.38 3.63
N PHE A 94 -3.44 -0.39 2.55
CA PHE A 94 -3.81 -1.80 2.53
C PHE A 94 -2.99 -2.61 3.54
N LEU A 95 -1.66 -2.43 3.55
CA LEU A 95 -0.79 -3.12 4.52
C LEU A 95 -1.09 -2.70 5.96
N ARG A 96 -1.38 -1.42 6.18
CA ARG A 96 -1.83 -0.95 7.48
C ARG A 96 -3.04 -1.74 7.98
N TRP A 97 -4.10 -1.86 7.15
CA TRP A 97 -5.30 -2.61 7.53
C TRP A 97 -5.02 -4.08 7.80
N MET A 98 -4.13 -4.70 7.04
CA MET A 98 -3.85 -6.14 7.16
C MET A 98 -2.96 -6.47 8.36
N VAL A 99 -2.04 -5.58 8.75
CA VAL A 99 -1.00 -5.84 9.77
C VAL A 99 -1.38 -5.28 11.14
N ARG A 100 -1.92 -4.05 11.21
CA ARG A 100 -2.28 -3.44 12.49
C ARG A 100 -3.60 -3.98 13.01
N THR A 101 -3.74 -4.00 14.33
CA THR A 101 -5.00 -4.27 15.04
C THR A 101 -5.48 -3.01 15.74
N ASP A 102 -6.77 -2.76 15.72
CA ASP A 102 -7.40 -1.75 16.55
C ASP A 102 -8.72 -2.26 17.17
N THR A 103 -9.26 -1.51 18.12
CA THR A 103 -10.55 -1.82 18.75
C THR A 103 -11.73 -1.14 18.04
N ASN A 104 -11.47 -0.35 17.00
CA ASN A 104 -12.47 0.45 16.29
C ASN A 104 -12.98 -0.23 14.99
N GLY A 105 -12.42 -1.41 14.65
CA GLY A 105 -12.83 -2.19 13.49
C GLY A 105 -12.33 -1.63 12.15
N VAL A 106 -11.27 -0.84 12.17
CA VAL A 106 -10.65 -0.26 10.97
C VAL A 106 -9.49 -1.10 10.49
N ASP A 107 -8.61 -1.48 11.40
CA ASP A 107 -7.43 -2.31 11.13
C ASP A 107 -7.77 -3.78 11.48
N PHE A 108 -7.56 -4.70 10.55
CA PHE A 108 -8.00 -6.11 10.69
C PHE A 108 -7.00 -6.98 11.45
N GLY A 109 -5.69 -6.68 11.32
CA GLY A 109 -4.62 -7.38 12.01
C GLY A 109 -4.55 -8.89 11.73
N ILE A 110 -4.82 -9.29 10.49
CA ILE A 110 -4.84 -10.70 10.08
C ILE A 110 -3.52 -11.20 9.52
N TRP A 111 -2.56 -10.30 9.30
CA TRP A 111 -1.20 -10.61 8.86
C TRP A 111 -0.22 -10.45 10.01
N HIS A 112 0.61 -11.47 10.23
CA HIS A 112 1.49 -11.53 11.39
C HIS A 112 2.99 -11.62 11.06
N GLY A 113 3.32 -11.79 9.78
CA GLY A 113 4.72 -11.89 9.32
C GLY A 113 5.38 -10.53 9.12
N ILE A 114 4.59 -9.45 8.99
CA ILE A 114 5.07 -8.06 8.91
C ILE A 114 4.80 -7.38 10.25
N LYS A 115 5.79 -6.68 10.79
CA LYS A 115 5.63 -5.94 12.05
C LYS A 115 5.03 -4.55 11.79
N PRO A 116 4.19 -4.00 12.69
CA PRO A 116 3.70 -2.62 12.58
C PRO A 116 4.84 -1.60 12.49
N SER A 117 5.98 -1.84 13.16
CA SER A 117 7.18 -1.02 13.10
C SER A 117 7.82 -0.92 11.71
N GLN A 118 7.56 -1.89 10.82
CA GLN A 118 8.07 -1.91 9.45
C GLN A 118 7.14 -1.18 8.45
N LEU A 119 5.92 -0.84 8.85
CA LEU A 119 4.96 -0.15 7.98
C LEU A 119 5.40 1.27 7.67
N ILE A 120 4.94 1.77 6.53
CA ILE A 120 5.14 3.15 6.09
C ILE A 120 3.80 3.88 6.12
N CYS A 121 3.81 5.07 6.72
CA CYS A 121 2.63 5.91 6.86
C CYS A 121 2.02 6.22 5.48
N PRO A 122 0.71 5.95 5.28
CA PRO A 122 0.02 6.30 4.04
C PRO A 122 -0.04 7.82 3.88
N CYS A 123 0.84 8.37 3.06
CA CYS A 123 0.95 9.81 2.87
C CYS A 123 0.10 10.27 1.68
N ASP A 124 -0.99 10.98 1.95
CA ASP A 124 -1.79 11.67 0.94
C ASP A 124 -1.67 13.19 1.07
N VAL A 125 -2.41 13.91 0.22
CA VAL A 125 -2.36 15.38 0.20
C VAL A 125 -2.82 16.03 1.52
N HIS A 126 -3.71 15.39 2.26
CA HIS A 126 -4.17 15.90 3.56
C HIS A 126 -3.13 15.64 4.64
N VAL A 127 -2.66 14.39 4.73
CA VAL A 127 -1.59 13.98 5.64
C VAL A 127 -0.31 14.78 5.37
N GLU A 128 0.11 14.94 4.10
CA GLU A 128 1.29 15.72 3.73
C GLU A 128 1.19 17.16 4.20
N ARG A 129 0.04 17.81 3.94
CA ARG A 129 -0.17 19.21 4.33
C ARG A 129 -0.01 19.41 5.83
N VAL A 130 -0.65 18.55 6.62
CA VAL A 130 -0.55 18.58 8.09
C VAL A 130 0.87 18.29 8.54
N ALA A 131 1.48 17.23 8.01
CA ALA A 131 2.85 16.85 8.35
C ALA A 131 3.86 17.97 8.08
N ARG A 132 3.70 18.72 6.99
CA ARG A 132 4.54 19.91 6.69
C ARG A 132 4.32 21.03 7.70
N LYS A 133 3.08 21.34 8.05
CA LYS A 133 2.76 22.36 9.05
C LYS A 133 3.32 22.02 10.43
N LEU A 134 3.32 20.74 10.80
CA LEU A 134 3.89 20.24 12.05
C LEU A 134 5.42 20.06 11.99
N GLY A 135 6.06 20.34 10.86
CA GLY A 135 7.50 20.16 10.68
C GLY A 135 7.97 18.71 10.57
N LEU A 136 7.05 17.75 10.43
CA LEU A 136 7.34 16.32 10.28
C LEU A 136 7.86 15.97 8.86
N VAL A 137 7.62 16.84 7.89
CA VAL A 137 8.09 16.69 6.50
C VAL A 137 8.66 18.01 6.00
N LYS A 138 9.90 17.98 5.52
CA LYS A 138 10.61 19.15 4.95
C LYS A 138 10.77 19.04 3.44
N ARG A 139 10.76 17.82 2.89
CA ARG A 139 10.89 17.56 1.45
C ARG A 139 9.73 18.19 0.68
N LYS A 140 10.02 18.81 -0.48
CA LYS A 140 9.00 19.48 -1.32
C LYS A 140 8.19 18.50 -2.17
N GLN A 141 8.78 17.39 -2.59
CA GLN A 141 8.13 16.39 -3.46
C GLN A 141 7.32 15.40 -2.64
N MET A 142 6.15 14.98 -3.15
CA MET A 142 5.35 13.89 -2.62
C MET A 142 5.79 12.58 -3.29
N ASP A 143 6.78 11.92 -2.72
CA ASP A 143 7.37 10.67 -3.22
C ASP A 143 7.60 9.65 -2.11
N TRP A 144 8.23 8.52 -2.43
CA TRP A 144 8.59 7.50 -1.46
C TRP A 144 9.46 8.05 -0.33
N GLN A 145 10.43 8.90 -0.65
CA GLN A 145 11.31 9.50 0.36
C GLN A 145 10.57 10.41 1.33
N THR A 146 9.49 11.06 0.87
CA THR A 146 8.62 11.85 1.75
C THR A 146 7.81 10.97 2.69
N ALA A 147 7.32 9.82 2.22
CA ALA A 147 6.63 8.86 3.07
C ALA A 147 7.59 8.25 4.12
N LEU A 148 8.83 7.98 3.75
CA LEU A 148 9.89 7.56 4.68
C LEU A 148 10.19 8.65 5.72
N GLU A 149 10.46 9.89 5.29
CA GLU A 149 10.74 11.03 6.20
C GLU A 149 9.62 11.21 7.23
N LEU A 150 8.36 11.16 6.77
CA LEU A 150 7.21 11.22 7.67
C LEU A 150 7.26 10.07 8.69
N THR A 151 7.43 8.84 8.22
CA THR A 151 7.39 7.65 9.07
C THR A 151 8.52 7.67 10.10
N GLU A 152 9.73 8.06 9.71
CA GLU A 152 10.87 8.18 10.63
C GLU A 152 10.62 9.23 11.73
N ASN A 153 10.00 10.36 11.39
CA ASN A 153 9.65 11.35 12.39
C ASN A 153 8.52 10.86 13.33
N LEU A 154 7.55 10.08 12.81
CA LEU A 154 6.52 9.45 13.64
C LEU A 154 7.09 8.34 14.53
N ARG A 155 8.13 7.62 14.07
CA ARG A 155 8.84 6.57 14.82
C ARG A 155 9.49 7.12 16.09
N GLN A 156 9.85 8.40 16.13
CA GLN A 156 10.36 9.03 17.36
C GLN A 156 9.31 9.07 18.48
N PHE A 157 8.02 9.08 18.15
CA PHE A 157 6.93 9.07 19.14
C PHE A 157 6.50 7.63 19.49
N ASP A 158 6.56 6.72 18.54
CA ASP A 158 6.30 5.31 18.76
C ASP A 158 7.12 4.45 17.79
N PRO A 159 8.22 3.86 18.27
CA PRO A 159 9.08 3.01 17.44
C PRO A 159 8.39 1.70 16.97
N GLU A 160 7.47 1.18 17.78
CA GLU A 160 6.80 -0.09 17.50
C GLU A 160 5.61 0.05 16.54
N ASP A 161 4.96 1.23 16.50
CA ASP A 161 3.80 1.48 15.65
C ASP A 161 3.72 2.93 15.17
N PRO A 162 4.64 3.36 14.30
CA PRO A 162 4.68 4.75 13.80
C PRO A 162 3.43 5.12 12.99
N VAL A 163 2.74 4.13 12.41
CA VAL A 163 1.61 4.35 11.51
C VAL A 163 0.29 4.61 12.25
N LYS A 164 0.24 4.40 13.56
CA LYS A 164 -0.95 4.69 14.36
C LYS A 164 -1.42 6.14 14.29
N TYR A 165 -0.53 7.06 13.98
CA TYR A 165 -0.81 8.50 13.89
C TYR A 165 -1.47 8.93 12.57
N ASP A 166 -1.58 8.03 11.59
CA ASP A 166 -2.14 8.33 10.26
C ASP A 166 -3.54 8.94 10.32
N PHE A 167 -4.45 8.36 11.11
CA PHE A 167 -5.80 8.90 11.25
C PHE A 167 -5.85 10.26 11.90
N ALA A 168 -5.00 10.53 12.88
CA ALA A 168 -4.93 11.85 13.50
C ALA A 168 -4.48 12.90 12.49
N LEU A 169 -3.44 12.61 11.71
CA LEU A 169 -2.95 13.50 10.65
C LEU A 169 -4.01 13.71 9.56
N PHE A 170 -4.69 12.65 9.15
CA PHE A 170 -5.75 12.72 8.14
C PHE A 170 -6.95 13.55 8.66
N GLY A 171 -7.42 13.27 9.87
CA GLY A 171 -8.53 13.99 10.51
C GLY A 171 -8.27 15.48 10.62
N LEU A 172 -7.10 15.87 11.13
CA LEU A 172 -6.67 17.28 11.16
C LEU A 172 -6.67 17.91 9.76
N GLY A 173 -6.27 17.15 8.74
CA GLY A 173 -6.22 17.65 7.37
C GLY A 173 -7.59 17.81 6.71
N VAL A 174 -8.59 17.03 7.10
CA VAL A 174 -9.93 17.06 6.49
C VAL A 174 -10.87 17.98 7.28
N GLU A 175 -10.92 17.83 8.59
CA GLU A 175 -11.92 18.51 9.43
C GLU A 175 -11.51 19.94 9.79
N GLU A 176 -10.26 20.15 10.16
CA GLU A 176 -9.80 21.44 10.65
C GLU A 176 -9.24 22.36 9.56
N LYS A 177 -9.22 21.91 8.28
CA LYS A 177 -8.57 22.63 7.17
C LYS A 177 -7.13 23.06 7.49
N PHE A 178 -6.51 22.30 8.35
CA PHE A 178 -5.18 22.54 8.92
C PHE A 178 -4.11 22.60 7.83
#